data_0418b5860f2ab3eca13662bb566efa5a
#
_entry.id   0418b5860f2ab3eca13662bb566efa5a
#
_cell.length_a   1.000
_cell.length_b   1.000
_cell.length_c   1.000
_cell.angle_alpha   90.00
_cell.angle_beta   90.00
_cell.angle_gamma   90.00
#
_symmetry.space_group_name_H-M   'P 1'
#
loop_
_entity.id
_entity.type
_entity.pdbx_description
1 polymer ?
#
loop_
_entity_poly.entity_id
_entity_poly.type
_entity_poly.pdbx_seq_one_letter_code
_entity_poly.pdbx_strand_id
1 'polypeptide(L)'
;MLSGHNRQNAAKLAGLKVIPAFVKVDLPDEDAYVYVIETNLMQRSFTDLSISEKAAVLAERYDKVLYQRKRDEIVAELKDLENPMDAETEKGGHDVHLSKNRDNLGDEYGLSGRHVARLMRINQCLPEIKEMLDQGKMQLTAAVQLSYLPEQGQRMALEVSEKSGIGITERIAKEIRKAKMTEKDIREAIVGPDPEINKLTGEPILPEEKPKPIRLSGDIRAKYFSDMPQKEVEDIIDKALAAWFKKRR
;
A
#
# COMPACT_ATOMS: atom_id res chain seq x y z
N MET A 1 27.02 -7.87 17.34
CA MET A 1 26.82 -6.52 17.90
C MET A 1 25.42 -6.06 17.60
N LEU A 2 24.66 -5.70 18.62
CA LEU A 2 23.22 -5.39 18.47
C LEU A 2 22.97 -3.93 18.05
N SER A 3 23.79 -2.99 18.53
CA SER A 3 23.66 -1.56 18.25
C SER A 3 25.02 -0.87 18.26
N GLY A 4 25.12 0.32 17.64
CA GLY A 4 26.31 1.15 17.69
C GLY A 4 27.32 0.93 16.56
N HIS A 5 26.95 0.35 15.42
CA HIS A 5 27.82 0.11 14.25
C HIS A 5 28.52 1.40 13.78
N ASN A 6 27.78 2.52 13.74
CA ASN A 6 28.35 3.81 13.33
C ASN A 6 29.40 4.32 14.34
N ARG A 7 29.14 4.15 15.64
CA ARG A 7 30.12 4.50 16.70
C ARG A 7 31.36 3.62 16.62
N GLN A 8 31.21 2.32 16.35
CA GLN A 8 32.34 1.42 16.14
C GLN A 8 33.17 1.83 14.93
N ASN A 9 32.52 2.16 13.81
CA ASN A 9 33.23 2.60 12.61
C ASN A 9 33.98 3.94 12.85
N ALA A 10 33.31 4.89 13.49
CA ALA A 10 33.94 6.17 13.85
C ALA A 10 35.13 5.98 14.77
N ALA A 11 35.04 5.09 15.77
CA ALA A 11 36.13 4.75 16.66
C ALA A 11 37.33 4.12 15.91
N LYS A 12 37.06 3.22 14.98
CA LYS A 12 38.10 2.63 14.10
C LYS A 12 38.82 3.72 13.28
N LEU A 13 38.04 4.62 12.66
CA LEU A 13 38.59 5.74 11.89
C LEU A 13 39.41 6.70 12.75
N ALA A 14 39.04 6.91 14.03
CA ALA A 14 39.73 7.70 14.99
C ALA A 14 40.97 6.99 15.62
N GLY A 15 41.25 5.74 15.24
CA GLY A 15 42.36 4.96 15.75
C GLY A 15 42.23 4.50 17.20
N LEU A 16 41.00 4.50 17.77
CA LEU A 16 40.76 4.04 19.13
C LEU A 16 40.83 2.50 19.18
N LYS A 17 41.66 2.01 20.13
CA LYS A 17 41.82 0.54 20.31
C LYS A 17 40.68 -0.11 21.12
N VAL A 18 40.01 0.66 21.96
CA VAL A 18 38.96 0.20 22.87
C VAL A 18 37.84 1.23 22.93
N ILE A 19 36.60 0.75 22.94
CA ILE A 19 35.41 1.56 23.17
C ILE A 19 34.57 0.94 24.29
N PRO A 20 33.91 1.74 25.13
CA PRO A 20 33.00 1.22 26.14
C PRO A 20 31.78 0.58 25.46
N ALA A 21 31.38 -0.60 25.92
CA ALA A 21 30.23 -1.32 25.43
C ALA A 21 29.47 -2.02 26.57
N PHE A 22 28.15 -2.08 26.47
CA PHE A 22 27.34 -2.93 27.35
C PHE A 22 27.21 -4.32 26.72
N VAL A 23 27.57 -5.35 27.50
CA VAL A 23 27.42 -6.74 27.10
C VAL A 23 26.15 -7.29 27.75
N LYS A 24 25.24 -7.80 26.95
CA LYS A 24 24.08 -8.57 27.42
C LYS A 24 24.42 -10.06 27.30
N VAL A 25 24.32 -10.76 28.41
CA VAL A 25 24.59 -12.19 28.50
C VAL A 25 23.28 -12.95 28.41
N ASP A 26 23.29 -14.13 27.81
CA ASP A 26 22.12 -15.04 27.71
C ASP A 26 20.89 -14.42 27.02
N LEU A 27 21.10 -13.58 26.01
CA LEU A 27 20.03 -13.02 25.20
C LEU A 27 19.69 -13.97 24.05
N PRO A 28 18.47 -14.56 24.00
CA PRO A 28 18.03 -15.38 22.88
C PRO A 28 18.09 -14.58 21.57
N ASP A 29 18.31 -15.27 20.44
CA ASP A 29 18.42 -14.61 19.12
C ASP A 29 17.17 -13.81 18.76
N GLU A 30 15.99 -14.29 19.13
CA GLU A 30 14.71 -13.61 18.94
C GLU A 30 14.65 -12.27 19.71
N ASP A 31 15.08 -12.27 20.97
CA ASP A 31 15.13 -11.06 21.79
C ASP A 31 16.25 -10.11 21.36
N ALA A 32 17.36 -10.66 20.88
CA ALA A 32 18.45 -9.89 20.29
C ALA A 32 17.98 -9.11 19.06
N TYR A 33 17.19 -9.73 18.20
CA TYR A 33 16.62 -9.08 17.01
C TYR A 33 15.66 -7.95 17.37
N VAL A 34 14.76 -8.20 18.34
CA VAL A 34 13.87 -7.15 18.86
C VAL A 34 14.64 -5.98 19.45
N TYR A 35 15.67 -6.28 20.22
CA TYR A 35 16.53 -5.24 20.80
C TYR A 35 17.16 -4.35 19.71
N VAL A 36 17.58 -4.93 18.59
CA VAL A 36 18.08 -4.18 17.42
C VAL A 36 17.01 -3.25 16.86
N ILE A 37 15.79 -3.77 16.66
CA ILE A 37 14.68 -2.96 16.13
C ILE A 37 14.33 -1.83 17.09
N GLU A 38 14.14 -2.12 18.37
CA GLU A 38 13.78 -1.11 19.37
C GLU A 38 14.84 -0.03 19.54
N THR A 39 16.11 -0.41 19.56
CA THR A 39 17.19 0.58 19.66
C THR A 39 17.31 1.44 18.40
N ASN A 40 17.05 0.92 17.22
CA ASN A 40 17.01 1.69 15.98
C ASN A 40 15.80 2.65 15.96
N LEU A 41 14.64 2.20 16.44
CA LEU A 41 13.45 3.05 16.58
C LEU A 41 13.62 4.17 17.62
N MET A 42 14.33 3.90 18.72
CA MET A 42 14.67 4.94 19.70
C MET A 42 15.67 5.98 19.16
N GLN A 43 16.54 5.57 18.23
CA GLN A 43 17.53 6.46 17.63
C GLN A 43 16.99 7.26 16.42
N ARG A 44 16.04 6.69 15.71
CA ARG A 44 15.29 7.33 14.62
C ARG A 44 13.80 7.30 14.97
N SER A 45 13.15 8.45 14.89
CA SER A 45 11.70 8.49 15.02
C SER A 45 11.08 7.60 13.93
N PHE A 46 10.04 6.83 14.26
CA PHE A 46 9.29 6.03 13.27
C PHE A 46 8.81 6.90 12.09
N THR A 47 8.54 8.18 12.34
CA THR A 47 8.14 9.14 11.31
C THR A 47 9.22 9.36 10.25
N ASP A 48 10.50 9.24 10.62
CA ASP A 48 11.66 9.52 9.74
C ASP A 48 12.06 8.30 8.88
N LEU A 49 11.46 7.14 9.14
CA LEU A 49 11.69 5.94 8.35
C LEU A 49 11.04 6.06 6.98
N SER A 50 11.65 5.46 5.96
CA SER A 50 11.03 5.29 4.64
C SER A 50 9.78 4.39 4.72
N ILE A 51 8.99 4.36 3.66
CA ILE A 51 7.76 3.55 3.62
C ILE A 51 8.11 2.06 3.72
N SER A 52 9.16 1.63 3.05
CA SER A 52 9.62 0.24 3.08
C SER A 52 10.18 -0.16 4.45
N GLU A 53 10.93 0.72 5.12
CA GLU A 53 11.41 0.51 6.49
C GLU A 53 10.25 0.42 7.48
N LYS A 54 9.25 1.32 7.39
CA LYS A 54 8.02 1.25 8.18
C LYS A 54 7.28 -0.07 7.98
N ALA A 55 7.19 -0.54 6.73
CA ALA A 55 6.55 -1.81 6.41
C ALA A 55 7.27 -3.00 7.05
N ALA A 56 8.59 -3.02 7.01
CA ALA A 56 9.41 -4.07 7.60
C ALA A 56 9.27 -4.11 9.13
N VAL A 57 9.39 -2.95 9.79
CA VAL A 57 9.25 -2.83 11.25
C VAL A 57 7.87 -3.29 11.72
N LEU A 58 6.79 -2.84 11.06
CA LEU A 58 5.44 -3.21 11.44
C LEU A 58 5.16 -4.71 11.22
N ALA A 59 5.69 -5.30 10.15
CA ALA A 59 5.52 -6.74 9.90
C ALA A 59 6.18 -7.56 10.98
N GLU A 60 7.42 -7.24 11.34
CA GLU A 60 8.19 -7.92 12.39
C GLU A 60 7.51 -7.83 13.76
N ARG A 61 7.08 -6.62 14.13
CA ARG A 61 6.35 -6.40 15.40
C ARG A 61 5.03 -7.16 15.44
N TYR A 62 4.31 -7.19 14.32
CA TYR A 62 3.04 -7.91 14.23
C TYR A 62 3.22 -9.42 14.39
N ASP A 63 4.20 -10.00 13.70
CA ASP A 63 4.51 -11.42 13.80
C ASP A 63 4.90 -11.81 15.22
N LYS A 64 5.66 -10.96 15.91
CA LYS A 64 6.04 -11.19 17.31
C LYS A 64 4.84 -11.13 18.24
N VAL A 65 3.94 -10.16 18.08
CA VAL A 65 2.71 -10.06 18.88
C VAL A 65 1.83 -11.30 18.68
N LEU A 66 1.74 -11.81 17.45
CA LEU A 66 1.01 -13.04 17.15
C LEU A 66 1.65 -14.26 17.81
N TYR A 67 2.99 -14.36 17.78
CA TYR A 67 3.73 -15.46 18.38
C TYR A 67 3.56 -15.49 19.91
N GLN A 68 3.73 -14.36 20.59
CA GLN A 68 3.54 -14.26 22.03
C GLN A 68 2.11 -14.66 22.44
N ARG A 69 1.13 -14.16 21.69
CA ARG A 69 -0.27 -14.49 21.96
C ARG A 69 -0.60 -15.97 21.76
N LYS A 70 -0.09 -16.58 20.67
CA LYS A 70 -0.22 -18.02 20.44
C LYS A 70 0.36 -18.84 21.59
N ARG A 71 1.50 -18.40 22.13
CA ARG A 71 2.14 -19.00 23.28
C ARG A 71 1.28 -18.87 24.54
N ASP A 72 0.71 -17.68 24.77
CA ASP A 72 -0.14 -17.42 25.94
C ASP A 72 -1.47 -18.20 25.85
N GLU A 73 -2.05 -18.33 24.66
CA GLU A 73 -3.22 -19.16 24.39
C GLU A 73 -2.92 -20.65 24.65
N ILE A 74 -1.79 -21.17 24.20
CA ILE A 74 -1.36 -22.56 24.47
C ILE A 74 -1.13 -22.76 25.97
N VAL A 75 -0.50 -21.81 26.65
CA VAL A 75 -0.26 -21.91 28.09
C VAL A 75 -1.58 -21.86 28.88
N ALA A 76 -2.54 -21.05 28.43
CA ALA A 76 -3.88 -21.00 29.03
C ALA A 76 -4.62 -22.33 28.81
N GLU A 77 -4.59 -22.87 27.58
CA GLU A 77 -5.20 -24.17 27.25
C GLU A 77 -4.59 -25.32 28.05
N LEU A 78 -3.27 -25.33 28.26
CA LEU A 78 -2.59 -26.29 29.10
C LEU A 78 -3.01 -26.18 30.57
N LYS A 79 -3.21 -24.96 31.11
CA LYS A 79 -3.71 -24.74 32.47
C LYS A 79 -5.16 -25.22 32.64
N ASP A 80 -6.01 -24.99 31.63
CA ASP A 80 -7.39 -25.46 31.61
C ASP A 80 -7.47 -26.98 31.56
N LEU A 81 -6.51 -27.65 30.88
CA LEU A 81 -6.39 -29.11 30.91
C LEU A 81 -5.92 -29.66 32.27
N GLU A 82 -5.10 -28.91 33.00
CA GLU A 82 -4.67 -29.27 34.34
C GLU A 82 -5.80 -29.08 35.41
N ASN A 83 -6.70 -28.10 35.18
CA ASN A 83 -7.81 -27.78 36.08
C ASN A 83 -9.16 -27.69 35.32
N PRO A 84 -9.80 -28.80 34.94
CA PRO A 84 -10.99 -28.81 34.09
C PRO A 84 -12.27 -28.25 34.73
N MET A 85 -12.25 -27.86 36.03
CA MET A 85 -13.40 -27.36 36.74
C MET A 85 -13.65 -25.84 36.60
N ASP A 86 -12.68 -25.06 36.08
CA ASP A 86 -12.75 -23.59 36.03
C ASP A 86 -12.86 -23.07 34.57
N ALA A 87 -13.08 -23.93 33.59
CA ALA A 87 -13.11 -23.53 32.16
C ALA A 87 -14.47 -22.95 31.75
N GLU A 88 -14.68 -21.65 31.93
CA GLU A 88 -15.71 -20.90 31.21
C GLU A 88 -15.11 -20.39 29.86
N THR A 89 -15.51 -21.06 28.79
CA THR A 89 -15.02 -20.83 27.42
C THR A 89 -15.70 -19.63 26.76
N GLU A 90 -15.01 -18.50 26.65
CA GLU A 90 -15.33 -17.48 25.66
C GLU A 90 -14.77 -17.88 24.27
N LYS A 91 -15.63 -18.43 23.42
CA LYS A 91 -15.32 -18.68 22.01
C LYS A 91 -15.52 -17.39 21.21
N GLY A 92 -14.48 -16.56 21.12
CA GLY A 92 -14.46 -15.38 20.25
C GLY A 92 -13.71 -15.67 18.93
N GLY A 93 -14.36 -15.39 17.79
CA GLY A 93 -13.85 -15.73 16.48
C GLY A 93 -12.51 -15.09 16.10
N HIS A 94 -11.71 -15.84 15.36
CA HIS A 94 -10.31 -15.56 14.98
C HIS A 94 -10.10 -14.23 14.23
N ASP A 95 -11.08 -13.76 13.45
CA ASP A 95 -10.98 -12.52 12.65
C ASP A 95 -11.07 -11.23 13.49
N VAL A 96 -11.82 -11.23 14.57
CA VAL A 96 -11.99 -10.06 15.45
C VAL A 96 -10.68 -9.75 16.19
N HIS A 97 -9.89 -10.78 16.51
CA HIS A 97 -8.63 -10.62 17.22
C HIS A 97 -7.51 -10.06 16.33
N LEU A 98 -7.49 -10.41 15.04
CA LEU A 98 -6.49 -9.90 14.08
C LEU A 98 -6.68 -8.40 13.81
N SER A 99 -7.92 -7.90 13.81
CA SER A 99 -8.17 -6.46 13.67
C SER A 99 -7.72 -5.69 14.91
N LYS A 100 -8.05 -6.17 16.12
CA LYS A 100 -7.61 -5.55 17.38
C LYS A 100 -6.09 -5.46 17.50
N ASN A 101 -5.35 -6.48 17.08
CA ASN A 101 -3.88 -6.45 17.12
C ASN A 101 -3.30 -5.40 16.20
N ARG A 102 -3.88 -5.19 15.00
CA ARG A 102 -3.47 -4.14 14.07
C ARG A 102 -3.82 -2.76 14.59
N ASP A 103 -4.96 -2.60 15.24
CA ASP A 103 -5.39 -1.34 15.82
C ASP A 103 -4.49 -0.98 17.01
N ASN A 104 -4.19 -1.91 17.91
CA ASN A 104 -3.26 -1.71 19.02
C ASN A 104 -1.85 -1.34 18.53
N LEU A 105 -1.34 -2.05 17.51
CA LEU A 105 -0.07 -1.71 16.90
C LEU A 105 -0.13 -0.35 16.21
N GLY A 106 -1.25 0.00 15.59
CA GLY A 106 -1.47 1.30 14.98
C GLY A 106 -1.41 2.43 16.01
N ASP A 107 -2.08 2.26 17.13
CA ASP A 107 -2.11 3.26 18.20
C ASP A 107 -0.71 3.55 18.75
N GLU A 108 0.16 2.53 18.87
CA GLU A 108 1.56 2.68 19.30
C GLU A 108 2.37 3.63 18.38
N TYR A 109 2.07 3.63 17.07
CA TYR A 109 2.76 4.43 16.06
C TYR A 109 1.94 5.61 15.52
N GLY A 110 0.76 5.89 16.09
CA GLY A 110 -0.14 6.95 15.62
C GLY A 110 -0.76 6.65 14.25
N LEU A 111 -0.94 5.38 13.90
CA LEU A 111 -1.48 4.91 12.64
C LEU A 111 -2.84 4.23 12.84
N SER A 112 -3.71 4.27 11.84
CA SER A 112 -4.91 3.43 11.84
C SER A 112 -4.54 1.98 11.50
N GLY A 113 -5.24 0.99 12.07
CA GLY A 113 -5.02 -0.43 11.78
C GLY A 113 -5.14 -0.77 10.29
N ARG A 114 -5.96 -0.02 9.53
CA ARG A 114 -6.03 -0.12 8.07
C ARG A 114 -4.72 0.33 7.40
N HIS A 115 -4.08 1.37 7.93
CA HIS A 115 -2.79 1.85 7.40
C HIS A 115 -1.68 0.86 7.73
N VAL A 116 -1.68 0.31 8.95
CA VAL A 116 -0.77 -0.78 9.36
C VAL A 116 -0.90 -1.97 8.41
N ALA A 117 -2.13 -2.43 8.13
CA ALA A 117 -2.35 -3.54 7.20
C ALA A 117 -1.82 -3.27 5.78
N ARG A 118 -1.95 -2.03 5.28
CA ARG A 118 -1.40 -1.62 3.97
C ARG A 118 0.13 -1.65 3.98
N LEU A 119 0.77 -1.09 5.01
CA LEU A 119 2.22 -1.09 5.15
C LEU A 119 2.76 -2.52 5.26
N MET A 120 2.19 -3.36 6.12
CA MET A 120 2.59 -4.77 6.22
C MET A 120 2.49 -5.49 4.87
N ARG A 121 1.46 -5.17 4.06
CA ARG A 121 1.29 -5.77 2.74
C ARG A 121 2.43 -5.42 1.77
N ILE A 122 3.02 -4.21 1.89
CA ILE A 122 4.17 -3.78 1.08
C ILE A 122 5.39 -4.69 1.27
N ASN A 123 5.50 -5.36 2.41
CA ASN A 123 6.62 -6.30 2.65
C ASN A 123 6.67 -7.44 1.63
N GLN A 124 5.53 -7.78 1.02
CA GLN A 124 5.40 -8.80 -0.04
C GLN A 124 5.70 -8.27 -1.45
N CYS A 125 6.02 -6.98 -1.59
CA CYS A 125 6.43 -6.39 -2.86
C CYS A 125 7.90 -6.70 -3.15
N LEU A 126 8.23 -6.74 -4.45
CA LEU A 126 9.61 -6.77 -4.92
C LEU A 126 10.42 -5.59 -4.40
N PRO A 127 11.74 -5.75 -4.22
CA PRO A 127 12.63 -4.67 -3.79
C PRO A 127 12.51 -3.42 -4.68
N GLU A 128 12.36 -3.59 -5.99
CA GLU A 128 12.24 -2.51 -6.97
C GLU A 128 10.96 -1.68 -6.72
N ILE A 129 9.85 -2.31 -6.36
CA ILE A 129 8.60 -1.62 -6.01
C ILE A 129 8.76 -0.83 -4.71
N LYS A 130 9.46 -1.40 -3.72
CA LYS A 130 9.76 -0.73 -2.45
C LYS A 130 10.62 0.50 -2.69
N GLU A 131 11.63 0.40 -3.54
CA GLU A 131 12.49 1.51 -3.91
C GLU A 131 11.71 2.62 -4.65
N MET A 132 10.82 2.27 -5.58
CA MET A 132 9.95 3.23 -6.25
C MET A 132 9.01 3.95 -5.28
N LEU A 133 8.52 3.25 -4.25
CA LEU A 133 7.72 3.84 -3.17
C LEU A 133 8.53 4.85 -2.35
N ASP A 134 9.74 4.47 -1.92
CA ASP A 134 10.61 5.31 -1.10
C ASP A 134 11.08 6.55 -1.87
N GLN A 135 11.25 6.44 -3.20
CA GLN A 135 11.55 7.56 -4.10
C GLN A 135 10.31 8.40 -4.48
N GLY A 136 9.11 8.03 -4.01
CA GLY A 136 7.87 8.73 -4.36
C GLY A 136 7.41 8.57 -5.81
N LYS A 137 8.02 7.64 -6.57
CA LYS A 137 7.65 7.35 -7.96
C LYS A 137 6.39 6.49 -8.10
N MET A 138 5.99 5.81 -7.04
CA MET A 138 4.78 4.98 -6.98
C MET A 138 3.96 5.34 -5.74
N GLN A 139 2.63 5.34 -5.89
CA GLN A 139 1.73 5.55 -4.75
C GLN A 139 1.57 4.28 -3.91
N LEU A 140 1.44 4.44 -2.59
CA LEU A 140 1.23 3.33 -1.65
C LEU A 140 0.05 2.43 -2.06
N THR A 141 -1.05 3.03 -2.50
CA THR A 141 -2.25 2.29 -2.93
C THR A 141 -2.02 1.43 -4.15
N ALA A 142 -1.20 1.89 -5.11
CA ALA A 142 -0.80 1.11 -6.28
C ALA A 142 0.08 -0.09 -5.89
N ALA A 143 1.10 0.13 -5.06
CA ALA A 143 1.98 -0.92 -4.56
C ALA A 143 1.22 -1.99 -3.75
N VAL A 144 0.23 -1.58 -2.92
CA VAL A 144 -0.65 -2.54 -2.22
C VAL A 144 -1.43 -3.40 -3.21
N GLN A 145 -1.89 -2.87 -4.34
CA GLN A 145 -2.56 -3.71 -5.35
C GLN A 145 -1.59 -4.69 -6.01
N LEU A 146 -0.36 -4.25 -6.33
CA LEU A 146 0.67 -5.10 -6.91
C LEU A 146 1.12 -6.22 -5.94
N SER A 147 1.14 -5.95 -4.63
CA SER A 147 1.53 -6.95 -3.63
C SER A 147 0.62 -8.19 -3.57
N TYR A 148 -0.56 -8.14 -4.18
CA TYR A 148 -1.44 -9.31 -4.32
C TYR A 148 -1.06 -10.21 -5.50
N LEU A 149 -0.16 -9.75 -6.38
CA LEU A 149 0.36 -10.53 -7.49
C LEU A 149 1.52 -11.41 -7.01
N PRO A 150 1.71 -12.60 -7.58
CA PRO A 150 2.95 -13.34 -7.38
C PRO A 150 4.13 -12.56 -7.93
N GLU A 151 5.32 -12.90 -7.48
CA GLU A 151 6.57 -12.22 -7.84
C GLU A 151 6.75 -12.04 -9.35
N GLN A 152 6.45 -13.07 -10.13
CA GLN A 152 6.51 -13.03 -11.58
C GLN A 152 5.56 -11.97 -12.18
N GLY A 153 4.34 -11.87 -11.66
CA GLY A 153 3.36 -10.87 -12.10
C GLY A 153 3.80 -9.44 -11.77
N GLN A 154 4.43 -9.25 -10.60
CA GLN A 154 5.00 -7.96 -10.23
C GLN A 154 6.14 -7.56 -11.18
N ARG A 155 7.07 -8.49 -11.50
CA ARG A 155 8.16 -8.25 -12.47
C ARG A 155 7.63 -7.87 -13.84
N MET A 156 6.67 -8.64 -14.37
CA MET A 156 6.06 -8.36 -15.67
C MET A 156 5.40 -6.96 -15.70
N ALA A 157 4.69 -6.58 -14.62
CA ALA A 157 4.08 -5.26 -14.54
C ALA A 157 5.12 -4.13 -14.55
N LEU A 158 6.25 -4.30 -13.85
CA LEU A 158 7.36 -3.34 -13.87
C LEU A 158 8.00 -3.24 -15.26
N GLU A 159 8.30 -4.35 -15.90
CA GLU A 159 8.91 -4.39 -17.23
C GLU A 159 8.03 -3.69 -18.28
N VAL A 160 6.72 -3.98 -18.26
CA VAL A 160 5.78 -3.34 -19.20
C VAL A 160 5.65 -1.84 -18.91
N SER A 161 5.62 -1.45 -17.65
CA SER A 161 5.58 -0.05 -17.23
C SER A 161 6.83 0.71 -17.69
N GLU A 162 8.00 0.11 -17.53
CA GLU A 162 9.27 0.69 -17.96
C GLU A 162 9.36 0.80 -19.49
N LYS A 163 9.03 -0.26 -20.23
CA LYS A 163 9.02 -0.28 -21.69
C LYS A 163 8.05 0.74 -22.30
N SER A 164 6.90 0.95 -21.66
CA SER A 164 5.87 1.89 -22.14
C SER A 164 6.06 3.32 -21.66
N GLY A 165 6.89 3.54 -20.62
CA GLY A 165 7.03 4.84 -19.97
C GLY A 165 5.80 5.27 -19.18
N ILE A 166 4.82 4.38 -18.95
CA ILE A 166 3.56 4.67 -18.24
C ILE A 166 3.68 4.22 -16.80
N GLY A 167 3.54 5.17 -15.86
CA GLY A 167 3.55 4.88 -14.43
C GLY A 167 2.34 4.08 -13.97
N ILE A 168 2.56 3.12 -13.07
CA ILE A 168 1.47 2.28 -12.53
C ILE A 168 0.69 3.05 -11.47
N THR A 169 -0.51 3.49 -11.85
CA THR A 169 -1.49 4.11 -10.92
C THR A 169 -2.29 3.03 -10.18
N GLU A 170 -3.02 3.42 -9.13
CA GLU A 170 -3.91 2.50 -8.41
C GLU A 170 -4.94 1.84 -9.33
N ARG A 171 -5.48 2.59 -10.31
CA ARG A 171 -6.44 2.07 -11.28
C ARG A 171 -5.82 0.98 -12.14
N ILE A 172 -4.65 1.26 -12.72
CA ILE A 172 -3.88 0.31 -13.53
C ILE A 172 -3.54 -0.94 -12.72
N ALA A 173 -3.04 -0.79 -11.50
CA ALA A 173 -2.70 -1.90 -10.62
C ALA A 173 -3.92 -2.78 -10.28
N LYS A 174 -5.11 -2.19 -10.12
CA LYS A 174 -6.38 -2.94 -9.95
C LYS A 174 -6.76 -3.72 -11.20
N GLU A 175 -6.59 -3.14 -12.39
CA GLU A 175 -6.87 -3.85 -13.65
C GLU A 175 -5.89 -5.01 -13.86
N ILE A 176 -4.58 -4.80 -13.64
CA ILE A 176 -3.57 -5.86 -13.68
C ILE A 176 -3.94 -7.01 -12.72
N ARG A 177 -4.39 -6.69 -11.50
CA ARG A 177 -4.79 -7.70 -10.52
C ARG A 177 -5.99 -8.54 -10.98
N LYS A 178 -6.92 -7.97 -11.77
CA LYS A 178 -8.07 -8.67 -12.33
C LYS A 178 -7.71 -9.50 -13.57
N ALA A 179 -6.63 -9.14 -14.23
CA ALA A 179 -6.18 -9.79 -15.46
C ALA A 179 -5.68 -11.23 -15.20
N LYS A 180 -5.65 -12.05 -16.25
CA LYS A 180 -5.22 -13.46 -16.19
C LYS A 180 -3.69 -13.67 -16.11
N MET A 181 -2.93 -12.67 -15.67
CA MET A 181 -1.46 -12.75 -15.51
C MET A 181 -0.68 -13.16 -16.77
N THR A 182 -1.19 -12.87 -17.96
CA THR A 182 -0.42 -12.96 -19.18
C THR A 182 0.23 -11.61 -19.48
N GLU A 183 1.38 -11.63 -20.14
CA GLU A 183 2.07 -10.39 -20.55
C GLU A 183 1.16 -9.48 -21.40
N LYS A 184 0.34 -10.11 -22.26
CA LYS A 184 -0.65 -9.40 -23.08
C LYS A 184 -1.69 -8.68 -22.24
N ASP A 185 -2.28 -9.35 -21.25
CA ASP A 185 -3.32 -8.76 -20.39
C ASP A 185 -2.74 -7.63 -19.53
N ILE A 186 -1.52 -7.80 -19.01
CA ILE A 186 -0.81 -6.76 -18.24
C ILE A 186 -0.51 -5.55 -19.13
N ARG A 187 -0.05 -5.78 -20.37
CA ARG A 187 0.19 -4.71 -21.32
C ARG A 187 -1.08 -3.96 -21.67
N GLU A 188 -2.17 -4.68 -21.92
CA GLU A 188 -3.49 -4.09 -22.18
C GLU A 188 -3.99 -3.24 -21.00
N ALA A 189 -3.75 -3.68 -19.77
CA ALA A 189 -4.10 -2.93 -18.56
C ALA A 189 -3.28 -1.64 -18.39
N ILE A 190 -2.00 -1.63 -18.80
CA ILE A 190 -1.09 -0.48 -18.66
C ILE A 190 -1.22 0.48 -19.84
N VAL A 191 -1.15 -0.02 -21.06
CA VAL A 191 -1.08 0.77 -22.30
C VAL A 191 -2.47 0.98 -22.90
N GLY A 192 -3.41 0.07 -22.60
CA GLY A 192 -4.72 -0.02 -23.25
C GLY A 192 -4.74 -1.07 -24.36
N PRO A 193 -5.93 -1.40 -24.87
CA PRO A 193 -6.10 -2.37 -25.95
C PRO A 193 -5.39 -1.87 -27.21
N ASP A 194 -4.78 -2.80 -27.96
CA ASP A 194 -4.22 -2.48 -29.26
C ASP A 194 -5.32 -1.87 -30.15
N PRO A 195 -5.02 -0.81 -30.92
CA PRO A 195 -6.03 -0.19 -31.78
C PRO A 195 -6.54 -1.21 -32.80
N GLU A 196 -7.86 -1.28 -32.94
CA GLU A 196 -8.48 -2.10 -33.98
C GLU A 196 -7.97 -1.62 -35.36
N ILE A 197 -7.45 -2.55 -36.15
CA ILE A 197 -7.00 -2.26 -37.51
C ILE A 197 -8.19 -2.35 -38.46
N ASN A 198 -8.44 -1.31 -39.22
CA ASN A 198 -9.41 -1.33 -40.30
C ASN A 198 -8.95 -2.37 -41.35
N LYS A 199 -9.73 -3.44 -41.49
CA LYS A 199 -9.40 -4.57 -42.38
C LYS A 199 -9.32 -4.18 -43.86
N LEU A 200 -9.88 -3.03 -44.24
CA LEU A 200 -9.89 -2.53 -45.62
C LEU A 200 -8.73 -1.56 -45.94
N THR A 201 -8.32 -0.75 -44.97
CA THR A 201 -7.28 0.27 -45.18
C THR A 201 -5.96 -0.07 -44.52
N GLY A 202 -5.92 -1.06 -43.58
CA GLY A 202 -4.75 -1.40 -42.80
C GLY A 202 -4.37 -0.34 -41.75
N GLU A 203 -5.16 0.71 -41.60
CA GLU A 203 -4.88 1.81 -40.68
C GLU A 203 -5.53 1.54 -39.30
N PRO A 204 -4.87 1.97 -38.19
CA PRO A 204 -5.46 1.85 -36.86
C PRO A 204 -6.71 2.70 -36.75
N ILE A 205 -7.83 2.12 -36.31
CA ILE A 205 -9.05 2.83 -35.94
C ILE A 205 -8.77 3.52 -34.60
N LEU A 206 -8.44 4.80 -34.63
CA LEU A 206 -8.31 5.61 -33.43
C LEU A 206 -9.70 5.70 -32.79
N PRO A 207 -9.84 5.35 -31.48
CA PRO A 207 -11.10 5.55 -30.78
C PRO A 207 -11.48 7.03 -30.85
N GLU A 208 -12.70 7.31 -31.34
CA GLU A 208 -13.23 8.68 -31.30
C GLU A 208 -13.12 9.21 -29.87
N GLU A 209 -12.34 10.25 -29.66
CA GLU A 209 -12.27 10.93 -28.36
C GLU A 209 -13.68 11.42 -28.04
N LYS A 210 -14.40 10.70 -27.21
CA LYS A 210 -15.67 11.19 -26.67
C LYS A 210 -15.39 12.50 -25.97
N PRO A 211 -16.01 13.61 -26.41
CA PRO A 211 -15.76 14.92 -25.81
C PRO A 211 -15.97 14.81 -24.30
N LYS A 212 -14.99 15.26 -23.53
CA LYS A 212 -15.07 15.24 -22.06
C LYS A 212 -16.29 16.05 -21.64
N PRO A 213 -17.20 15.52 -20.80
CA PRO A 213 -18.37 16.26 -20.37
C PRO A 213 -17.93 17.55 -19.68
N ILE A 214 -18.42 18.68 -20.19
CA ILE A 214 -18.18 19.99 -19.60
C ILE A 214 -18.98 20.03 -18.29
N ARG A 215 -18.30 20.12 -17.16
CA ARG A 215 -18.93 20.30 -15.86
C ARG A 215 -19.13 21.79 -15.61
N LEU A 216 -20.35 22.20 -15.31
CA LEU A 216 -20.63 23.54 -14.84
C LEU A 216 -19.90 23.76 -13.51
N SER A 217 -19.30 24.96 -13.35
CA SER A 217 -18.74 25.36 -12.06
C SER A 217 -19.83 25.40 -10.98
N GLY A 218 -19.46 25.11 -9.73
CA GLY A 218 -20.40 25.13 -8.62
C GLY A 218 -21.13 26.46 -8.50
N ASP A 219 -20.46 27.59 -8.79
CA ASP A 219 -21.02 28.93 -8.73
C ASP A 219 -22.11 29.18 -9.79
N ILE A 220 -21.88 28.70 -11.02
CA ILE A 220 -22.87 28.82 -12.11
C ILE A 220 -24.09 27.96 -11.78
N ARG A 221 -23.87 26.76 -11.26
CA ARG A 221 -24.96 25.87 -10.86
C ARG A 221 -25.77 26.46 -9.71
N ALA A 222 -25.11 26.95 -8.67
CA ALA A 222 -25.79 27.58 -7.54
C ALA A 222 -26.58 28.87 -7.95
N LYS A 223 -26.02 29.66 -8.86
CA LYS A 223 -26.60 30.92 -9.28
C LYS A 223 -27.85 30.76 -10.18
N TYR A 224 -27.87 29.75 -11.06
CA TYR A 224 -28.89 29.64 -12.09
C TYR A 224 -29.71 28.35 -12.04
N PHE A 225 -29.26 27.31 -11.30
CA PHE A 225 -29.82 25.94 -11.36
C PHE A 225 -29.86 25.26 -9.96
N SER A 226 -30.01 26.04 -8.88
CA SER A 226 -29.91 25.54 -7.49
C SER A 226 -30.86 24.38 -7.18
N ASP A 227 -32.08 24.40 -7.71
CA ASP A 227 -33.13 23.40 -7.38
C ASP A 227 -33.57 22.55 -8.59
N MET A 228 -32.81 22.56 -9.68
CA MET A 228 -33.19 21.84 -10.90
C MET A 228 -32.52 20.47 -11.04
N PRO A 229 -33.26 19.43 -11.47
CA PRO A 229 -32.67 18.13 -11.80
C PRO A 229 -31.75 18.25 -13.03
N GLN A 230 -30.72 17.41 -13.09
CA GLN A 230 -29.65 17.52 -14.10
C GLN A 230 -30.16 17.49 -15.55
N LYS A 231 -31.21 16.70 -15.86
CA LYS A 231 -31.81 16.65 -17.20
C LYS A 231 -32.43 17.99 -17.65
N GLU A 232 -33.10 18.70 -16.75
CA GLU A 232 -33.68 19.98 -17.07
C GLU A 232 -32.60 21.05 -17.28
N VAL A 233 -31.50 21.00 -16.53
CA VAL A 233 -30.34 21.86 -16.71
C VAL A 233 -29.71 21.66 -18.09
N GLU A 234 -29.53 20.41 -18.52
CA GLU A 234 -29.01 20.05 -19.85
C GLU A 234 -29.92 20.56 -20.96
N ASP A 235 -31.24 20.38 -20.84
CA ASP A 235 -32.23 20.88 -21.82
C ASP A 235 -32.25 22.42 -21.94
N ILE A 236 -32.10 23.12 -20.82
CA ILE A 236 -32.04 24.58 -20.81
C ILE A 236 -30.76 25.08 -21.49
N ILE A 237 -29.63 24.44 -21.18
CA ILE A 237 -28.34 24.78 -21.79
C ILE A 237 -28.39 24.53 -23.30
N ASP A 238 -28.93 23.41 -23.73
CA ASP A 238 -29.02 23.05 -25.16
C ASP A 238 -29.87 24.10 -25.91
N LYS A 239 -31.04 24.45 -25.39
CA LYS A 239 -31.91 25.48 -25.94
C LYS A 239 -31.22 26.86 -25.97
N ALA A 240 -30.51 27.24 -24.92
CA ALA A 240 -29.79 28.51 -24.85
C ALA A 240 -28.65 28.58 -25.86
N LEU A 241 -27.89 27.50 -26.02
CA LEU A 241 -26.81 27.40 -27.00
C LEU A 241 -27.36 27.42 -28.43
N ALA A 242 -28.44 26.66 -28.71
CA ALA A 242 -29.10 26.69 -30.01
C ALA A 242 -29.58 28.07 -30.40
N ALA A 243 -30.22 28.81 -29.47
CA ALA A 243 -30.65 30.18 -29.69
C ALA A 243 -29.47 31.16 -29.91
N TRP A 244 -28.40 30.98 -29.17
CA TRP A 244 -27.19 31.81 -29.28
C TRP A 244 -26.46 31.63 -30.62
N PHE A 245 -26.28 30.37 -31.06
CA PHE A 245 -25.67 30.08 -32.36
C PHE A 245 -26.56 30.51 -33.54
N LYS A 246 -27.90 30.47 -33.39
CA LYS A 246 -28.84 30.95 -34.43
C LYS A 246 -28.78 32.47 -34.62
N LYS A 247 -28.43 33.23 -33.57
CA LYS A 247 -28.28 34.71 -33.66
C LYS A 247 -26.93 35.12 -34.29
N ARG A 248 -25.96 34.23 -34.39
CA ARG A 248 -24.62 34.51 -34.90
C ARG A 248 -24.39 34.05 -36.36
N ARG A 249 -25.38 33.39 -36.94
CA ARG A 249 -25.48 33.16 -38.39
C ARG A 249 -26.33 34.26 -39.03
#